data_5489538642bf125668e5c78d2512a9be
#
_entry.id   5489538642bf125668e5c78d2512a9be
#
_cell.length_a   1.000
_cell.length_b   1.000
_cell.length_c   1.000
_cell.angle_alpha   90.00
_cell.angle_beta   90.00
_cell.angle_gamma   90.00
#
_symmetry.space_group_name_H-M   'P 1'
#
loop_
_entity.id
_entity.type
_entity.pdbx_description
1 polymer ?
#
loop_
_entity_poly.entity_id
_entity_poly.type
_entity_poly.pdbx_seq_one_letter_code
_entity_poly.pdbx_strand_id
1 'polypeptide(L)'
;MALKTYPVEAQFKPIETLVHLVTAAEATAEAVVVAMNRPVTGVIAQIRTVTTGVVYATGLEIDIVTVAGTSCTVTVKGTDLTEGNILTLIAF
;
A
#
# COMPACT_ATOMS: atom_id res chain seq x y z
N MET A 1 29.93 -14.02 4.81
CA MET A 1 29.04 -12.94 5.25
C MET A 1 28.26 -13.39 6.47
N ALA A 2 28.22 -12.56 7.46
CA ALA A 2 27.45 -12.86 8.65
C ALA A 2 25.95 -12.69 8.35
N LEU A 3 25.16 -13.60 8.87
CA LEU A 3 23.71 -13.44 8.83
C LEU A 3 23.32 -12.24 9.68
N LYS A 4 22.42 -11.43 9.16
CA LYS A 4 21.85 -10.37 9.95
C LYS A 4 20.84 -10.94 10.93
N THR A 5 21.00 -10.56 12.18
CA THR A 5 20.06 -10.92 13.21
C THR A 5 19.24 -9.67 13.55
N TYR A 6 17.96 -9.76 13.40
CA TYR A 6 17.06 -8.64 13.70
C TYR A 6 16.61 -8.72 15.14
N PRO A 7 16.47 -7.57 15.82
CA PRO A 7 15.88 -7.56 17.15
C PRO A 7 14.49 -8.17 17.14
N VAL A 8 14.12 -8.81 18.24
CA VAL A 8 12.80 -9.42 18.37
C VAL A 8 11.69 -8.38 18.16
N GLU A 9 11.88 -7.18 18.63
CA GLU A 9 10.93 -6.09 18.47
C GLU A 9 10.65 -5.78 17.00
N ALA A 10 11.66 -5.82 16.16
CA ALA A 10 11.48 -5.59 14.73
C ALA A 10 10.67 -6.71 14.07
N GLN A 11 10.81 -7.92 14.56
CA GLN A 11 10.08 -9.06 14.03
C GLN A 11 8.59 -9.03 14.38
N PHE A 12 8.24 -8.36 15.47
CA PHE A 12 6.86 -8.22 15.91
C PHE A 12 6.24 -6.90 15.54
N LYS A 13 6.90 -6.15 14.65
CA LYS A 13 6.31 -4.92 14.13
C LYS A 13 4.96 -5.24 13.48
N PRO A 14 3.91 -4.52 13.79
CA PRO A 14 2.58 -4.81 13.23
C PRO A 14 2.59 -4.71 11.71
N ILE A 15 1.97 -5.69 11.08
CA ILE A 15 1.71 -5.67 9.64
C ILE A 15 0.23 -5.36 9.48
N GLU A 16 -0.05 -4.32 8.72
CA GLU A 16 -1.42 -3.90 8.46
C GLU A 16 -1.79 -4.25 7.03
N THR A 17 -2.97 -4.84 6.86
CA THR A 17 -3.50 -5.16 5.55
C THR A 17 -4.74 -4.32 5.30
N LEU A 18 -4.75 -3.64 4.16
CA LEU A 18 -5.91 -2.90 3.69
C LEU A 18 -6.42 -3.52 2.41
N VAL A 19 -7.72 -3.79 2.35
CA VAL A 19 -8.40 -4.19 1.13
C VAL A 19 -9.37 -3.06 0.80
N HIS A 20 -9.19 -2.43 -0.35
CA HIS A 20 -9.91 -1.23 -0.71
C HIS A 20 -10.53 -1.34 -2.10
N LEU A 21 -11.80 -1.01 -2.18
CA LEU A 21 -12.50 -0.91 -3.47
C LEU A 21 -12.24 0.48 -4.05
N VAL A 22 -11.63 0.54 -5.21
CA VAL A 22 -11.29 1.81 -5.87
C VAL A 22 -12.56 2.54 -6.24
N THR A 23 -12.66 3.80 -5.83
CA THR A 23 -13.81 4.66 -6.13
C THR A 23 -13.62 5.37 -7.47
N ALA A 24 -14.70 5.96 -7.98
CA ALA A 24 -14.64 6.72 -9.23
C ALA A 24 -13.70 7.94 -9.10
N ALA A 25 -13.70 8.62 -7.96
CA ALA A 25 -12.83 9.76 -7.73
C ALA A 25 -11.36 9.34 -7.71
N GLU A 26 -11.05 8.22 -7.09
CA GLU A 26 -9.70 7.67 -7.06
C GLU A 26 -9.23 7.22 -8.44
N ALA A 27 -10.11 6.64 -9.22
CA ALA A 27 -9.81 6.26 -10.60
C ALA A 27 -9.49 7.49 -11.46
N THR A 28 -10.22 8.57 -11.29
CA THR A 28 -9.97 9.83 -12.00
C THR A 28 -8.63 10.43 -11.61
N ALA A 29 -8.30 10.40 -10.33
CA ALA A 29 -7.02 10.89 -9.82
C ALA A 29 -5.85 9.93 -10.10
N GLU A 30 -6.15 8.68 -10.44
CA GLU A 30 -5.17 7.60 -10.57
C GLU A 30 -4.34 7.44 -9.29
N ALA A 31 -4.97 7.66 -8.13
CA ALA A 31 -4.31 7.61 -6.84
C ALA A 31 -5.26 7.22 -5.73
N VAL A 32 -4.78 6.41 -4.80
CA VAL A 32 -5.45 6.08 -3.54
C VAL A 32 -4.56 6.55 -2.40
N VAL A 33 -5.12 7.37 -1.51
CA VAL A 33 -4.40 7.94 -0.37
C VAL A 33 -4.88 7.27 0.90
N VAL A 34 -3.95 6.71 1.67
CA VAL A 34 -4.25 6.02 2.93
C VAL A 34 -3.50 6.70 4.06
N ALA A 35 -4.23 7.12 5.09
CA ALA A 35 -3.63 7.67 6.29
C ALA A 35 -3.32 6.53 7.27
N MET A 36 -2.07 6.45 7.69
CA MET A 36 -1.60 5.49 8.67
C MET A 36 -1.34 6.21 9.99
N ASN A 37 -1.68 5.57 11.09
CA ASN A 37 -1.50 6.17 12.42
C ASN A 37 -0.13 5.87 13.04
N ARG A 38 0.77 5.33 12.26
CA ARG A 38 2.15 5.04 12.66
C ARG A 38 3.08 5.20 11.46
N PRO A 39 4.38 5.39 11.68
CA PRO A 39 5.34 5.35 10.58
C PRO A 39 5.36 3.98 9.91
N VAL A 40 5.46 3.97 8.60
CA VAL A 40 5.50 2.76 7.78
C VAL A 40 6.86 2.69 7.11
N THR A 41 7.51 1.53 7.19
CA THR A 41 8.82 1.30 6.59
C THR A 41 8.69 0.96 5.11
N GLY A 42 7.69 0.15 4.76
CA GLY A 42 7.48 -0.28 3.40
C GLY A 42 6.05 -0.69 3.16
N VAL A 43 5.70 -0.76 1.88
CA VAL A 43 4.35 -1.13 1.44
C VAL A 43 4.47 -2.04 0.24
N ILE A 44 3.67 -3.10 0.25
CA ILE A 44 3.47 -3.96 -0.90
C ILE A 44 2.02 -3.76 -1.34
N ALA A 45 1.82 -3.50 -2.62
CA ALA A 45 0.48 -3.26 -3.15
C ALA A 45 0.25 -4.05 -4.44
N GLN A 46 -1.00 -4.42 -4.65
CA GLN A 46 -1.45 -5.04 -5.90
C GLN A 46 -2.87 -4.61 -6.21
N ILE A 47 -3.21 -4.62 -7.48
CA ILE A 47 -4.56 -4.36 -7.98
C ILE A 47 -5.10 -5.63 -8.62
N ARG A 48 -6.33 -6.00 -8.28
CA ARG A 48 -7.05 -7.06 -8.97
C ARG A 48 -8.22 -6.46 -9.72
N THR A 49 -8.28 -6.75 -11.02
CA THR A 49 -9.45 -6.38 -11.81
C THR A 49 -10.59 -7.35 -11.52
N VAL A 50 -11.71 -6.82 -11.08
CA VAL A 50 -12.85 -7.65 -10.68
C VAL A 50 -13.45 -8.39 -11.87
N THR A 51 -13.46 -7.75 -13.04
CA THR A 51 -14.06 -8.31 -14.25
C THR A 51 -13.30 -9.52 -14.77
N THR A 52 -11.96 -9.47 -14.77
CA THR A 52 -11.12 -10.52 -15.36
C THR A 52 -10.34 -11.32 -14.33
N GLY A 53 -10.27 -10.85 -13.11
CA GLY A 53 -9.48 -11.49 -12.05
C GLY A 53 -7.98 -11.32 -12.21
N VAL A 54 -7.53 -10.49 -13.14
CA VAL A 54 -6.09 -10.26 -13.36
C VAL A 54 -5.53 -9.42 -12.23
N VAL A 55 -4.36 -9.82 -11.72
CA VAL A 55 -3.65 -9.11 -10.65
C VAL A 55 -2.46 -8.38 -11.24
N TYR A 56 -2.37 -7.09 -10.95
CA TYR A 56 -1.25 -6.24 -11.32
C TYR A 56 -0.46 -5.86 -10.07
N ALA A 57 0.80 -6.27 -10.01
CA ALA A 57 1.72 -5.89 -8.94
C ALA A 57 2.79 -4.92 -9.42
N THR A 58 2.93 -4.76 -10.75
CA THR A 58 3.86 -3.82 -11.36
C THR A 58 3.10 -2.63 -11.91
N GLY A 59 3.81 -1.53 -12.16
CA GLY A 59 3.19 -0.31 -12.67
C GLY A 59 2.51 0.54 -11.60
N LEU A 60 2.62 0.13 -10.33
CA LEU A 60 2.14 0.92 -9.21
C LEU A 60 3.31 1.68 -8.59
N GLU A 61 3.11 2.99 -8.40
CA GLU A 61 4.05 3.82 -7.64
C GLU A 61 3.51 4.01 -6.24
N ILE A 62 4.38 3.86 -5.24
CA ILE A 62 3.99 3.97 -3.84
C ILE A 62 4.85 5.06 -3.20
N ASP A 63 4.18 6.10 -2.70
CA ASP A 63 4.82 7.18 -1.96
C ASP A 63 4.48 7.06 -0.49
N ILE A 64 5.50 7.07 0.36
CA ILE A 64 5.33 7.01 1.81
C ILE A 64 5.90 8.29 2.39
N VAL A 65 5.02 9.12 2.97
CA VAL A 65 5.41 10.40 3.57
C VAL A 65 5.15 10.33 5.06
N THR A 66 6.22 10.32 5.84
CA THR A 66 6.13 10.32 7.31
C THR A 66 5.95 11.74 7.81
N VAL A 67 4.96 11.94 8.67
CA VAL A 67 4.67 13.25 9.26
C VAL A 67 4.99 13.19 10.75
N ALA A 68 5.94 13.99 11.18
CA ALA A 68 6.30 14.17 12.60
C ALA A 68 6.63 12.87 13.36
N GLY A 69 6.94 11.77 12.66
CA GLY A 69 7.31 10.51 13.29
C GLY A 69 6.17 9.72 13.93
N THR A 70 4.94 10.23 13.90
CA THR A 70 3.80 9.61 14.57
C THR A 70 2.77 9.05 13.60
N SER A 71 2.81 9.51 12.36
CA SER A 71 1.87 9.07 11.33
C SER A 71 2.55 9.12 9.98
N CYS A 72 1.93 8.48 8.99
CA CYS A 72 2.38 8.66 7.61
C CYS A 72 1.19 8.59 6.67
N THR A 73 1.40 9.12 5.47
CA THR A 73 0.45 9.03 4.38
C THR A 73 1.05 8.15 3.30
N VAL A 74 0.33 7.12 2.93
CA VAL A 74 0.72 6.22 1.84
C VAL A 74 -0.15 6.54 0.63
N THR A 75 0.48 6.87 -0.49
CA THR A 75 -0.24 7.13 -1.73
C THR A 75 0.16 6.07 -2.76
N VAL A 76 -0.83 5.35 -3.27
CA VAL A 76 -0.64 4.37 -4.34
C VAL A 76 -1.15 4.99 -5.62
N LYS A 77 -0.30 5.07 -6.64
CA LYS A 77 -0.62 5.68 -7.94
C LYS A 77 -0.47 4.66 -9.05
N GLY A 78 -1.33 4.74 -10.04
CA GLY A 78 -1.21 3.89 -11.21
C GLY A 78 -2.42 3.98 -12.12
N THR A 79 -2.22 3.64 -13.39
CA THR A 79 -3.30 3.65 -14.39
C THR A 79 -4.27 2.49 -14.20
N ASP A 80 -3.86 1.45 -13.48
CA ASP A 80 -4.73 0.30 -13.19
C ASP A 80 -5.70 0.54 -12.04
N LEU A 81 -5.64 1.72 -11.41
CA LEU A 81 -6.60 2.14 -10.41
C LEU A 81 -7.89 2.57 -11.10
N THR A 82 -8.70 1.59 -11.42
CA THR A 82 -9.98 1.77 -12.11
C THR A 82 -11.11 1.51 -11.12
N GLU A 83 -12.21 2.24 -11.27
CA GLU A 83 -13.36 2.08 -10.39
C GLU A 83 -13.82 0.62 -10.33
N GLY A 84 -14.03 0.13 -9.12
CA GLY A 84 -14.47 -1.23 -8.87
C GLY A 84 -13.35 -2.26 -8.76
N ASN A 85 -12.12 -1.92 -9.12
CA ASN A 85 -10.99 -2.81 -8.89
C ASN A 85 -10.63 -2.83 -7.42
N ILE A 86 -9.99 -3.91 -6.99
CA ILE A 86 -9.65 -4.11 -5.59
C ILE A 86 -8.15 -3.87 -5.40
N LEU A 87 -7.83 -2.88 -4.57
CA LEU A 87 -6.46 -2.60 -4.14
C LEU A 87 -6.21 -3.35 -2.83
N THR A 88 -5.19 -4.18 -2.82
CA THR A 88 -4.69 -4.78 -1.59
C THR A 88 -3.36 -4.16 -1.25
N LEU A 89 -3.23 -3.68 -0.03
CA LEU A 89 -2.05 -2.99 0.46
C LEU A 89 -1.60 -3.64 1.76
N ILE A 90 -0.32 -3.98 1.83
CA ILE A 90 0.29 -4.53 3.05
C ILE A 90 1.38 -3.56 3.48
N ALA A 91 1.21 -2.97 4.69
CA ALA A 91 2.13 -2.01 5.26
C ALA A 91 2.90 -2.62 6.44
N PHE A 92 4.20 -2.36 6.49
CA PHE A 92 5.05 -2.86 7.57
C PHE A 92 6.11 -1.85 8.02
#